data_db61cd1ff2b79d88d83eee51f03811e3
#
_entry.id   db61cd1ff2b79d88d83eee51f03811e3
#
_cell.length_a   1.000
_cell.length_b   1.000
_cell.length_c   1.000
_cell.angle_alpha   90.00
_cell.angle_beta   90.00
_cell.angle_gamma   90.00
#
_symmetry.space_group_name_H-M   'P 1'
#
loop_
_entity.id
_entity.type
_entity.pdbx_description
1 polymer ?
#
loop_
_entity_poly.entity_id
_entity_poly.type
_entity_poly.pdbx_seq_one_letter_code
_entity_poly.pdbx_strand_id
1 'polypeptide(L)'
;GNPASWDQAVAARDESKGLIDSVTDDEILAAYRLVSAKEGIFVEPSSAAGIAGLIKKQKEGKLPKDKRIVITVTGNGLKDVNWVIDHAPQPTVIPVDVKRAAEVIGLA
;
A
#
# COMPACT_ATOMS: atom_id res chain seq x y z
N GLY A 1 -9.51 17.14 3.40
CA GLY A 1 -10.93 17.32 3.72
C GLY A 1 -11.18 17.24 5.22
N ASN A 2 -12.34 17.69 5.64
CA ASN A 2 -12.76 17.61 7.05
C ASN A 2 -13.52 16.30 7.24
N PRO A 3 -12.98 15.28 7.95
CA PRO A 3 -13.66 14.01 8.09
C PRO A 3 -14.91 14.13 8.98
N ALA A 4 -15.97 13.39 8.62
CA ALA A 4 -17.24 13.40 9.35
C ALA A 4 -17.10 12.91 10.81
N SER A 5 -16.10 12.05 11.08
CA SER A 5 -15.83 11.44 12.39
C SER A 5 -14.64 12.10 13.10
N TRP A 6 -14.44 13.40 12.93
CA TRP A 6 -13.29 14.12 13.49
C TRP A 6 -13.16 13.94 15.01
N ASP A 7 -14.22 14.23 15.75
CA ASP A 7 -14.19 14.18 17.21
C ASP A 7 -13.93 12.77 17.72
N GLN A 8 -14.50 11.75 17.06
CA GLN A 8 -14.27 10.35 17.40
C GLN A 8 -12.82 9.92 17.13
N ALA A 9 -12.22 10.38 16.03
CA ALA A 9 -10.83 10.08 15.71
C ALA A 9 -9.85 10.74 16.70
N VAL A 10 -10.15 11.97 17.09
CA VAL A 10 -9.35 12.69 18.12
C VAL A 10 -9.47 11.99 19.47
N ALA A 11 -10.70 11.64 19.90
CA ALA A 11 -10.93 10.90 21.14
C ALA A 11 -10.19 9.56 21.15
N ALA A 12 -10.29 8.78 20.06
CA ALA A 12 -9.59 7.51 19.94
C ALA A 12 -8.06 7.66 20.03
N ARG A 13 -7.48 8.71 19.41
CA ARG A 13 -6.06 9.03 19.54
C ARG A 13 -5.68 9.31 21.00
N ASP A 14 -6.45 10.15 21.66
CA ASP A 14 -6.11 10.62 23.03
C ASP A 14 -6.29 9.51 24.07
N GLU A 15 -7.38 8.74 23.98
CA GLU A 15 -7.64 7.60 24.87
C GLU A 15 -6.61 6.49 24.72
N SER A 16 -6.22 6.17 23.49
CA SER A 16 -5.22 5.13 23.19
C SER A 16 -3.78 5.61 23.38
N LYS A 17 -3.55 6.91 23.59
CA LYS A 17 -2.23 7.56 23.49
C LYS A 17 -1.56 7.29 22.15
N GLY A 18 -2.38 7.21 21.12
CA GLY A 18 -1.98 6.91 19.76
C GLY A 18 -1.46 8.12 19.00
N LEU A 19 -1.26 7.93 17.72
CA LEU A 19 -0.76 8.95 16.81
C LEU A 19 -1.65 9.05 15.58
N ILE A 20 -1.99 10.26 15.18
CA ILE A 20 -2.49 10.58 13.84
C ILE A 20 -1.38 11.33 13.13
N ASP A 21 -0.96 10.83 11.97
CA ASP A 21 0.11 11.39 11.16
C ASP A 21 -0.29 11.38 9.68
N SER A 22 0.55 11.94 8.84
CA SER A 22 0.36 11.99 7.39
C SER A 22 1.51 11.32 6.66
N VAL A 23 1.22 10.84 5.47
CA VAL A 23 2.18 10.32 4.49
C VAL A 23 1.96 11.00 3.15
N THR A 24 2.98 11.03 2.30
CA THR A 24 2.88 11.57 0.95
C THR A 24 2.31 10.52 -0.02
N ASP A 25 1.84 10.98 -1.19
CA ASP A 25 1.36 10.07 -2.24
C ASP A 25 2.47 9.13 -2.73
N ASP A 26 3.72 9.61 -2.81
CA ASP A 26 4.87 8.77 -3.16
C ASP A 26 5.14 7.68 -2.12
N GLU A 27 5.00 7.99 -0.83
CA GLU A 27 5.13 7.00 0.24
C GLU A 27 4.01 5.96 0.17
N ILE A 28 2.77 6.39 -0.13
CA ILE A 28 1.63 5.49 -0.34
C ILE A 28 1.87 4.58 -1.53
N LEU A 29 2.30 5.12 -2.67
CA LEU A 29 2.58 4.36 -3.88
C LEU A 29 3.68 3.32 -3.67
N ALA A 30 4.76 3.71 -2.97
CA ALA A 30 5.84 2.79 -2.63
C ALA A 30 5.35 1.63 -1.73
N ALA A 31 4.56 1.93 -0.71
CA ALA A 31 3.97 0.93 0.17
C ALA A 31 2.98 0.01 -0.57
N TYR A 32 2.13 0.56 -1.41
CA TYR A 32 1.19 -0.16 -2.28
C TYR A 32 1.91 -1.20 -3.14
N ARG A 33 2.97 -0.77 -3.87
CA ARG A 33 3.77 -1.66 -4.72
C ARG A 33 4.49 -2.74 -3.91
N LEU A 34 5.02 -2.37 -2.75
CA LEU A 34 5.73 -3.29 -1.86
C LEU A 34 4.82 -4.43 -1.40
N VAL A 35 3.62 -4.11 -0.91
CA VAL A 35 2.66 -5.10 -0.40
C VAL A 35 2.16 -5.99 -1.52
N SER A 36 1.83 -5.43 -2.66
CA SER A 36 1.41 -6.22 -3.82
C SER A 36 2.51 -7.17 -4.30
N ALA A 37 3.76 -6.70 -4.40
CA ALA A 37 4.88 -7.49 -4.91
C ALA A 37 5.40 -8.53 -3.92
N LYS A 38 5.37 -8.27 -2.62
CA LYS A 38 5.96 -9.15 -1.60
C LYS A 38 4.95 -10.06 -0.92
N GLU A 39 3.73 -9.60 -0.74
CA GLU A 39 2.69 -10.32 0.01
C GLU A 39 1.54 -10.80 -0.89
N GLY A 40 1.50 -10.36 -2.16
CA GLY A 40 0.40 -10.67 -3.08
C GLY A 40 -0.95 -10.06 -2.65
N ILE A 41 -0.92 -9.04 -1.80
CA ILE A 41 -2.14 -8.38 -1.29
C ILE A 41 -2.45 -7.15 -2.13
N PHE A 42 -3.59 -7.18 -2.82
CA PHE A 42 -4.05 -6.10 -3.68
C PHE A 42 -5.04 -5.19 -2.94
N VAL A 43 -4.57 -4.02 -2.53
CA VAL A 43 -5.34 -3.02 -1.78
C VAL A 43 -5.56 -1.75 -2.58
N GLU A 44 -6.54 -0.95 -2.21
CA GLU A 44 -6.65 0.42 -2.75
C GLU A 44 -5.51 1.31 -2.22
N PRO A 45 -5.08 2.35 -2.94
CA PRO A 45 -3.97 3.21 -2.51
C PRO A 45 -4.17 3.81 -1.12
N SER A 46 -5.37 4.28 -0.79
CA SER A 46 -5.68 4.83 0.53
C SER A 46 -5.48 3.83 1.68
N SER A 47 -5.72 2.55 1.43
CA SER A 47 -5.47 1.48 2.41
C SER A 47 -3.98 1.19 2.62
N ALA A 48 -3.11 1.51 1.67
CA ALA A 48 -1.67 1.40 1.81
C ALA A 48 -1.06 2.51 2.70
N ALA A 49 -1.81 3.57 3.01
CA ALA A 49 -1.34 4.68 3.83
C ALA A 49 -0.87 4.23 5.23
N GLY A 50 -1.56 3.26 5.84
CA GLY A 50 -1.15 2.69 7.14
C GLY A 50 0.21 1.99 7.06
N ILE A 51 0.48 1.29 5.97
CA ILE A 51 1.76 0.61 5.71
C ILE A 51 2.85 1.63 5.43
N ALA A 52 2.56 2.68 4.64
CA ALA A 52 3.46 3.80 4.40
C ALA A 52 3.86 4.49 5.71
N GLY A 53 2.89 4.73 6.59
CA GLY A 53 3.12 5.29 7.92
C GLY A 53 4.03 4.41 8.78
N LEU A 54 3.85 3.10 8.74
CA LEU A 54 4.72 2.15 9.43
C LEU A 54 6.16 2.22 8.92
N ILE A 55 6.35 2.21 7.60
CA ILE A 55 7.67 2.33 6.95
C ILE A 55 8.33 3.66 7.32
N LYS A 56 7.57 4.75 7.30
CA LYS A 56 8.03 6.08 7.72
C LYS A 56 8.53 6.06 9.16
N LYS A 57 7.74 5.51 10.10
CA LYS A 57 8.14 5.40 11.52
C LYS A 57 9.35 4.49 11.72
N GLN A 58 9.50 3.45 10.92
CA GLN A 58 10.69 2.61 10.94
C GLN A 58 11.95 3.39 10.55
N LYS A 59 11.88 4.15 9.44
CA LYS A 59 12.99 5.00 8.98
C LYS A 59 13.37 6.07 9.99
N GLU A 60 12.39 6.60 10.71
CA GLU A 60 12.59 7.58 11.79
C GLU A 60 13.12 6.95 13.10
N GLY A 61 13.25 5.63 13.17
CA GLY A 61 13.65 4.93 14.40
C GLY A 61 12.61 4.98 15.53
N LYS A 62 11.34 5.26 15.18
CA LYS A 62 10.24 5.46 16.14
C LYS A 62 9.31 4.25 16.26
N LEU A 63 9.63 3.13 15.62
CA LEU A 63 8.86 1.91 15.85
C LEU A 63 9.19 1.30 17.21
N PRO A 64 8.17 0.85 17.96
CA PRO A 64 8.39 0.11 19.18
C PRO A 64 9.03 -1.24 18.86
N LYS A 65 10.09 -1.58 19.60
CA LYS A 65 10.76 -2.89 19.47
C LYS A 65 9.91 -3.99 20.12
N ASP A 66 10.02 -5.19 19.60
CA ASP A 66 9.41 -6.40 20.16
C ASP A 66 7.87 -6.31 20.31
N LYS A 67 7.23 -5.61 19.39
CA LYS A 67 5.77 -5.49 19.35
C LYS A 67 5.19 -6.19 18.13
N ARG A 68 4.01 -6.80 18.33
CA ARG A 68 3.17 -7.26 17.23
C ARG A 68 2.38 -6.07 16.70
N ILE A 69 2.50 -5.79 15.42
CA ILE A 69 1.81 -4.69 14.75
C ILE A 69 0.73 -5.29 13.85
N VAL A 70 -0.49 -4.78 13.98
CA VAL A 70 -1.63 -5.14 13.14
C VAL A 70 -2.03 -3.90 12.35
N ILE A 71 -2.14 -4.04 11.03
CA ILE A 71 -2.58 -2.98 10.12
C ILE A 71 -3.88 -3.42 9.46
N THR A 72 -4.93 -2.60 9.58
CA THR A 72 -6.17 -2.84 8.89
C THR A 72 -6.10 -2.25 7.48
N VAL A 73 -6.11 -3.11 6.47
CA VAL A 73 -6.23 -2.71 5.06
C VAL A 73 -7.70 -2.82 4.66
N THR A 74 -8.36 -1.67 4.55
CA THR A 74 -9.82 -1.59 4.50
C THR A 74 -10.41 -1.73 3.11
N GLY A 75 -9.72 -1.31 2.06
CA GLY A 75 -10.22 -1.29 0.70
C GLY A 75 -9.46 -2.24 -0.23
N ASN A 76 -10.22 -2.93 -1.08
CA ASN A 76 -9.66 -3.74 -2.16
C ASN A 76 -9.20 -2.84 -3.32
N GLY A 77 -8.12 -3.23 -4.03
CA GLY A 77 -7.56 -2.45 -5.14
C GLY A 77 -8.53 -2.21 -6.29
N LEU A 78 -9.54 -3.06 -6.47
CA LEU A 78 -10.58 -2.86 -7.50
C LEU A 78 -11.51 -1.66 -7.23
N LYS A 79 -11.44 -1.03 -6.08
CA LYS A 79 -12.20 0.20 -5.79
C LYS A 79 -11.67 1.41 -6.54
N ASP A 80 -10.38 1.41 -6.92
CA ASP A 80 -9.73 2.50 -7.65
C ASP A 80 -8.99 1.97 -8.88
N VAL A 81 -9.76 1.40 -9.81
CA VAL A 81 -9.23 0.71 -11.00
C VAL A 81 -8.45 1.65 -11.91
N ASN A 82 -8.94 2.87 -12.11
CA ASN A 82 -8.27 3.83 -13.00
C ASN A 82 -6.88 4.17 -12.50
N TRP A 83 -6.74 4.43 -11.21
CA TRP A 83 -5.45 4.70 -10.60
C TRP A 83 -4.48 3.51 -10.78
N VAL A 84 -4.97 2.28 -10.63
CA VAL A 84 -4.16 1.06 -10.83
C VAL A 84 -3.69 0.95 -12.28
N ILE A 85 -4.58 1.16 -13.25
CA ILE A 85 -4.25 1.10 -14.69
C ILE A 85 -3.17 2.13 -15.04
N ASP A 86 -3.31 3.36 -14.54
CA ASP A 86 -2.39 4.46 -14.83
C ASP A 86 -0.98 4.24 -14.23
N HIS A 87 -0.87 3.45 -13.15
CA HIS A 87 0.38 3.22 -12.43
C HIS A 87 0.92 1.79 -12.52
N ALA A 88 0.19 0.90 -13.20
CA ALA A 88 0.62 -0.48 -13.43
C ALA A 88 1.70 -0.54 -14.53
N PRO A 89 2.62 -1.51 -14.46
CA PRO A 89 3.48 -1.82 -15.59
C PRO A 89 2.65 -2.16 -16.83
N GLN A 90 3.03 -1.62 -17.97
CA GLN A 90 2.36 -1.96 -19.22
C GLN A 90 2.59 -3.44 -19.58
N PRO A 91 1.57 -4.16 -20.06
CA PRO A 91 1.73 -5.54 -20.45
C PRO A 91 2.66 -5.66 -21.67
N THR A 92 3.52 -6.67 -21.67
CA THR A 92 4.34 -7.01 -22.82
C THR A 92 3.49 -7.74 -23.83
N VAL A 93 3.29 -7.13 -24.99
CA VAL A 93 2.55 -7.77 -26.10
C VAL A 93 3.52 -8.63 -26.89
N ILE A 94 3.18 -9.90 -27.08
CA ILE A 94 3.96 -10.86 -27.86
C ILE A 94 3.05 -11.56 -28.90
N PRO A 95 3.62 -12.06 -30.03
CA PRO A 95 2.87 -12.94 -30.92
C PRO A 95 2.49 -14.24 -30.19
N VAL A 96 1.52 -14.97 -30.73
CA VAL A 96 1.13 -16.29 -30.22
C VAL A 96 2.22 -17.31 -30.59
N ASP A 97 3.30 -17.32 -29.80
CA ASP A 97 4.49 -18.16 -30.01
C ASP A 97 5.01 -18.62 -28.64
N VAL A 98 5.10 -19.96 -28.46
CA VAL A 98 5.49 -20.57 -27.18
C VAL A 98 6.96 -20.25 -26.82
N LYS A 99 7.84 -20.24 -27.81
CA LYS A 99 9.27 -19.96 -27.60
C LYS A 99 9.44 -18.51 -27.16
N ARG A 100 8.79 -17.60 -27.86
CA ARG A 100 8.84 -16.17 -27.50
C ARG A 100 8.23 -15.90 -26.11
N ALA A 101 7.16 -16.61 -25.75
CA ALA A 101 6.59 -16.51 -24.41
C ALA A 101 7.59 -16.97 -23.34
N ALA A 102 8.23 -18.12 -23.55
CA ALA A 102 9.25 -18.64 -22.63
C ALA A 102 10.43 -17.68 -22.45
N GLU A 103 10.95 -17.10 -23.53
CA GLU A 103 12.02 -16.09 -23.49
C GLU A 103 11.63 -14.87 -22.64
N VAL A 104 10.41 -14.33 -22.85
CA VAL A 104 9.96 -13.11 -22.16
C VAL A 104 9.78 -13.32 -20.65
N ILE A 105 9.38 -14.51 -20.22
CA ILE A 105 9.23 -14.85 -18.80
C ILE A 105 10.49 -15.49 -18.18
N GLY A 106 11.59 -15.55 -18.92
CA GLY A 106 12.88 -16.03 -18.41
C GLY A 106 12.97 -17.56 -18.25
N LEU A 107 12.21 -18.32 -19.01
CA LEU A 107 12.22 -19.79 -19.03
C LEU A 107 12.99 -20.39 -20.23
N ALA A 108 13.63 -19.56 -21.04
CA ALA A 108 14.46 -19.98 -22.18
C ALA A 108 15.74 -19.16 -22.27
#